data_f8be0b7e00e30685b9bee2d1b06b5c0a
#
_entry.id   f8be0b7e00e30685b9bee2d1b06b5c0a
#
_cell.length_a   1.000
_cell.length_b   1.000
_cell.length_c   1.000
_cell.angle_alpha   90.00
_cell.angle_beta   90.00
_cell.angle_gamma   90.00
#
_symmetry.space_group_name_H-M   'P 1'
#
loop_
_entity.id
_entity.type
_entity.pdbx_description
1 polymer ?
#
loop_
_entity_poly.entity_id
_entity_poly.type
_entity_poly.pdbx_seq_one_letter_code
_entity_poly.pdbx_strand_id
1 'polypeptide(L)'
;MRMFGCNSETGLIPRLGKRGAFAPLILLAAVAINGCAIAESAREISPGALPARILFVGNSFTYYNNSLHKHFRKLTWASGLFTPENSWSRIMTISGGHLPEHAGGFENVLSSEHWDVVVMQGHSLGPISEGTAEPFRKAARRFAAISRKRGTRPVFFMTWAYTGKPEMTVQLDQAYTDIGRELDAQVVPVGLAFATVTAERPDIPLRIDDGRHPSLAGTYLAACTFFAALYDQSPEGLPYDAGLGNDTALYLQQVAWQTVQDYANR
;
A
#
# COMPACT_ATOMS: atom_id res chain seq x y z
N MET A 1 29.21 60.69 2.49
CA MET A 1 29.07 62.13 2.77
C MET A 1 28.16 62.31 3.99
N ARG A 2 28.76 62.92 5.02
CA ARG A 2 28.18 63.42 6.31
C ARG A 2 27.50 62.36 7.21
N MET A 3 28.06 61.86 8.29
CA MET A 3 28.67 62.43 9.53
C MET A 3 27.71 63.25 10.42
N PHE A 4 27.87 62.97 11.73
CA PHE A 4 27.53 63.72 12.95
C PHE A 4 26.18 63.38 13.57
N GLY A 5 26.07 63.24 14.88
CA GLY A 5 27.03 63.50 15.98
C GLY A 5 26.42 63.07 17.32
N CYS A 6 27.36 62.86 18.17
CA CYS A 6 27.33 62.62 19.61
C CYS A 6 26.69 63.79 20.35
N ASN A 7 26.01 63.57 21.48
CA ASN A 7 26.23 64.38 22.68
C ASN A 7 25.83 63.64 23.97
N SER A 8 26.79 63.63 24.84
CA SER A 8 26.77 63.33 26.25
C SER A 8 26.17 64.50 27.05
N GLU A 9 25.54 64.23 28.16
CA GLU A 9 25.70 65.09 29.35
C GLU A 9 25.35 64.35 30.65
N THR A 10 26.23 64.59 31.56
CA THR A 10 26.43 64.19 32.96
C THR A 10 25.44 64.86 33.93
N GLY A 11 25.20 64.21 35.07
CA GLY A 11 24.85 65.03 36.21
C GLY A 11 24.17 64.31 37.40
N LEU A 12 24.97 64.11 38.42
CA LEU A 12 24.72 64.20 39.89
C LEU A 12 23.91 63.10 40.63
N ILE A 13 24.67 62.50 41.54
CA ILE A 13 24.21 61.74 42.71
C ILE A 13 23.83 62.77 43.81
N PRO A 14 22.89 62.44 44.68
CA PRO A 14 23.21 62.44 46.10
C PRO A 14 22.72 61.19 46.91
N ARG A 15 23.34 61.09 48.04
CA ARG A 15 23.53 60.02 49.01
C ARG A 15 22.34 59.70 49.92
N LEU A 16 22.36 58.47 50.38
CA LEU A 16 22.07 57.87 51.70
C LEU A 16 20.70 57.99 52.35
N GLY A 17 20.13 56.84 52.65
CA GLY A 17 19.06 56.64 53.66
C GLY A 17 18.80 55.17 53.97
N LYS A 18 19.49 54.67 55.00
CA LYS A 18 19.19 53.60 55.97
C LYS A 18 18.27 52.42 55.62
N ARG A 19 18.88 51.23 55.65
CA ARG A 19 18.52 49.95 56.33
C ARG A 19 17.02 49.62 56.46
N GLY A 20 16.60 48.62 55.77
CA GLY A 20 15.46 47.76 56.07
C GLY A 20 15.69 46.41 55.40
N ALA A 21 15.96 45.40 56.23
CA ALA A 21 16.10 44.04 55.75
C ALA A 21 14.74 43.46 55.38
N PHE A 22 14.51 43.27 54.06
CA PHE A 22 13.43 42.41 53.57
C PHE A 22 14.06 41.26 52.77
N ALA A 23 13.85 40.07 53.26
CA ALA A 23 14.18 38.85 52.52
C ALA A 23 13.35 38.75 51.23
N PRO A 24 13.93 38.47 50.09
CA PRO A 24 13.15 38.20 48.89
C PRO A 24 12.51 36.82 48.99
N LEU A 25 11.22 36.77 49.03
CA LEU A 25 10.43 35.56 48.79
C LEU A 25 10.59 35.21 47.32
N ILE A 26 11.44 34.24 47.03
CA ILE A 26 11.56 33.69 45.66
C ILE A 26 10.33 32.84 45.40
N LEU A 27 9.37 33.41 44.72
CA LEU A 27 8.23 32.68 44.15
C LEU A 27 8.71 31.88 42.95
N LEU A 28 9.05 30.59 43.15
CA LEU A 28 9.26 29.66 42.04
C LEU A 28 7.90 29.44 41.35
N ALA A 29 7.67 30.16 40.27
CA ALA A 29 6.59 29.81 39.33
C ALA A 29 7.01 28.52 38.57
N ALA A 30 6.51 27.37 39.01
CA ALA A 30 6.60 26.15 38.28
C ALA A 30 5.72 26.30 37.01
N VAL A 31 6.33 26.59 35.87
CA VAL A 31 5.67 26.49 34.59
C VAL A 31 5.47 24.99 34.29
N ALA A 32 4.27 24.50 34.62
CA ALA A 32 3.85 23.19 34.13
C ALA A 32 3.71 23.27 32.62
N ILE A 33 4.72 22.77 31.90
CA ILE A 33 4.60 22.51 30.46
C ILE A 33 3.70 21.29 30.34
N ASN A 34 2.39 21.54 30.18
CA ASN A 34 1.46 20.53 29.72
C ASN A 34 1.87 20.17 28.29
N GLY A 35 2.80 19.23 28.16
CA GLY A 35 3.03 18.52 26.91
C GLY A 35 1.77 17.75 26.58
N CYS A 36 0.91 18.35 25.76
CA CYS A 36 -0.17 17.64 25.10
C CYS A 36 0.49 16.65 24.14
N ALA A 37 0.88 15.47 24.66
CA ALA A 37 1.17 14.32 23.81
C ALA A 37 -0.14 14.00 23.12
N ILE A 38 -0.27 14.41 21.86
CA ILE A 38 -1.28 13.90 20.96
C ILE A 38 -0.91 12.42 20.79
N ALA A 39 -1.45 11.56 21.63
CA ALA A 39 -1.48 10.14 21.38
C ALA A 39 -2.29 9.97 20.11
N GLU A 40 -1.61 9.81 19.00
CA GLU A 40 -2.20 9.32 17.76
C GLU A 40 -2.72 7.92 18.07
N SER A 41 -4.00 7.85 18.46
CA SER A 41 -4.67 6.60 18.76
C SER A 41 -4.64 5.79 17.46
N ALA A 42 -3.87 4.71 17.43
CA ALA A 42 -4.02 3.68 16.42
C ALA A 42 -5.52 3.33 16.39
N ARG A 43 -6.22 3.75 15.34
CA ARG A 43 -7.59 3.32 15.10
C ARG A 43 -7.52 1.80 14.91
N GLU A 44 -8.04 1.06 15.89
CA GLU A 44 -8.32 -0.35 15.69
C GLU A 44 -9.23 -0.46 14.47
N ILE A 45 -8.75 -1.16 13.43
CA ILE A 45 -9.59 -1.49 12.28
C ILE A 45 -10.71 -2.35 12.85
N SER A 46 -11.93 -1.82 12.87
CA SER A 46 -13.09 -2.60 13.29
C SER A 46 -13.17 -3.85 12.42
N PRO A 47 -13.23 -5.06 12.99
CA PRO A 47 -13.42 -6.27 12.21
C PRO A 47 -14.67 -6.10 11.35
N GLY A 48 -14.50 -6.12 10.00
CA GLY A 48 -15.60 -5.95 9.05
C GLY A 48 -15.66 -4.60 8.32
N ALA A 49 -14.82 -3.60 8.64
CA ALA A 49 -14.74 -2.39 7.83
C ALA A 49 -14.00 -2.66 6.52
N LEU A 50 -14.62 -2.27 5.39
CA LEU A 50 -13.99 -2.40 4.08
C LEU A 50 -12.79 -1.44 3.97
N PRO A 51 -11.65 -1.85 3.38
CA PRO A 51 -10.47 -1.02 3.28
C PRO A 51 -10.68 0.12 2.27
N ALA A 52 -10.51 1.36 2.72
CA ALA A 52 -10.63 2.56 1.91
C ALA A 52 -9.27 3.09 1.41
N ARG A 53 -8.17 2.80 2.14
CA ARG A 53 -6.83 3.30 1.86
C ARG A 53 -5.85 2.16 1.64
N ILE A 54 -5.38 2.02 0.39
CA ILE A 54 -4.59 0.86 -0.02
C ILE A 54 -3.28 1.30 -0.64
N LEU A 55 -2.17 0.83 -0.09
CA LEU A 55 -0.83 0.99 -0.66
C LEU A 55 -0.44 -0.26 -1.45
N PHE A 56 -0.10 -0.11 -2.73
CA PHE A 56 0.45 -1.18 -3.55
C PHE A 56 1.97 -1.03 -3.65
N VAL A 57 2.70 -2.03 -3.17
CA VAL A 57 4.17 -2.10 -3.23
C VAL A 57 4.56 -3.17 -4.24
N GLY A 58 5.30 -2.79 -5.28
CA GLY A 58 5.63 -3.73 -6.35
C GLY A 58 6.53 -3.17 -7.45
N ASN A 59 6.33 -3.61 -8.67
CA ASN A 59 7.13 -3.24 -9.81
C ASN A 59 6.27 -2.98 -11.06
N SER A 60 6.80 -3.26 -12.27
CA SER A 60 6.09 -3.06 -13.53
C SER A 60 4.75 -3.80 -13.62
N PHE A 61 4.59 -4.94 -12.99
CA PHE A 61 3.31 -5.65 -12.95
C PHE A 61 2.20 -4.85 -12.25
N THR A 62 2.58 -3.94 -11.36
CA THR A 62 1.64 -3.03 -10.70
C THR A 62 1.39 -1.75 -11.49
N TYR A 63 2.40 -1.16 -12.18
CA TYR A 63 2.24 0.16 -12.78
C TYR A 63 1.93 0.19 -14.28
N TYR A 64 1.97 -0.95 -15.02
CA TYR A 64 1.60 -0.99 -16.43
C TYR A 64 0.15 -0.56 -16.68
N ASN A 65 -0.15 -0.17 -17.93
CA ASN A 65 -1.51 0.17 -18.42
C ASN A 65 -2.23 1.18 -17.53
N ASN A 66 -1.59 2.31 -17.24
CA ASN A 66 -2.11 3.34 -16.34
C ASN A 66 -2.27 2.88 -14.89
N SER A 67 -1.63 1.78 -14.52
CA SER A 67 -1.47 1.21 -13.18
C SER A 67 -2.72 0.51 -12.59
N LEU A 68 -2.48 -0.70 -12.10
CA LEU A 68 -3.45 -1.56 -11.42
C LEU A 68 -4.31 -0.79 -10.38
N HIS A 69 -3.69 0.01 -9.52
CA HIS A 69 -4.40 0.75 -8.47
C HIS A 69 -5.45 1.72 -8.99
N LYS A 70 -5.27 2.27 -10.20
CA LYS A 70 -6.27 3.17 -10.80
C LYS A 70 -7.46 2.40 -11.37
N HIS A 71 -7.23 1.23 -11.97
CA HIS A 71 -8.31 0.34 -12.41
C HIS A 71 -9.10 -0.18 -11.20
N PHE A 72 -8.40 -0.61 -10.15
CA PHE A 72 -9.02 -1.02 -8.89
C PHE A 72 -9.93 0.08 -8.31
N ARG A 73 -9.44 1.33 -8.21
CA ARG A 73 -10.26 2.46 -7.73
C ARG A 73 -11.50 2.69 -8.58
N LYS A 74 -11.37 2.62 -9.91
CA LYS A 74 -12.52 2.81 -10.81
C LYS A 74 -13.58 1.72 -10.62
N LEU A 75 -13.18 0.47 -10.40
CA LEU A 75 -14.12 -0.61 -10.03
C LEU A 75 -14.77 -0.30 -8.68
N THR A 76 -13.99 0.11 -7.69
CA THR A 76 -14.48 0.48 -6.36
C THR A 76 -15.53 1.61 -6.41
N TRP A 77 -15.29 2.63 -7.22
CA TRP A 77 -16.26 3.72 -7.38
C TRP A 77 -17.48 3.27 -8.21
N ALA A 78 -17.28 2.46 -9.24
CA ALA A 78 -18.36 1.93 -10.05
C ALA A 78 -19.30 1.01 -9.25
N SER A 79 -18.81 0.35 -8.21
CA SER A 79 -19.63 -0.48 -7.31
C SER A 79 -20.47 0.32 -6.31
N GLY A 80 -20.17 1.61 -6.12
CA GLY A 80 -20.83 2.46 -5.11
C GLY A 80 -20.36 2.22 -3.68
N LEU A 81 -19.39 1.33 -3.43
CA LEU A 81 -18.82 1.09 -2.10
C LEU A 81 -18.14 2.33 -1.53
N PHE A 82 -17.47 3.07 -2.39
CA PHE A 82 -16.73 4.28 -2.06
C PHE A 82 -16.86 5.34 -3.14
N THR A 83 -16.49 6.57 -2.78
CA THR A 83 -16.38 7.70 -3.69
C THR A 83 -14.92 8.15 -3.82
N PRO A 84 -14.57 9.02 -4.79
CA PRO A 84 -13.22 9.58 -4.90
C PRO A 84 -12.74 10.34 -3.66
N GLU A 85 -13.69 10.85 -2.85
CA GLU A 85 -13.40 11.68 -1.68
C GLU A 85 -13.06 10.86 -0.44
N ASN A 86 -13.60 9.62 -0.34
CA ASN A 86 -13.49 8.81 0.87
C ASN A 86 -12.64 7.54 0.70
N SER A 87 -12.12 7.29 -0.52
CA SER A 87 -11.18 6.18 -0.76
C SER A 87 -10.06 6.57 -1.69
N TRP A 88 -8.88 6.02 -1.44
CA TRP A 88 -7.77 6.16 -2.37
C TRP A 88 -6.80 4.99 -2.32
N SER A 89 -6.00 4.87 -3.37
CA SER A 89 -4.88 3.95 -3.40
C SER A 89 -3.65 4.62 -4.02
N ARG A 90 -2.47 4.20 -3.58
CA ARG A 90 -1.18 4.65 -4.09
C ARG A 90 -0.29 3.47 -4.45
N ILE A 91 0.76 3.78 -5.20
CA ILE A 91 1.81 2.80 -5.50
C ILE A 91 3.15 3.26 -4.95
N MET A 92 3.94 2.28 -4.54
CA MET A 92 5.37 2.38 -4.28
C MET A 92 6.06 1.33 -5.14
N THR A 93 6.70 1.75 -6.23
CA THR A 93 7.20 0.79 -7.23
C THR A 93 8.66 1.06 -7.60
N ILE A 94 9.38 -0.02 -7.86
CA ILE A 94 10.73 -0.02 -8.43
C ILE A 94 10.67 -0.85 -9.71
N SER A 95 11.11 -0.29 -10.85
CA SER A 95 11.09 -1.01 -12.13
C SER A 95 11.96 -2.25 -12.07
N GLY A 96 11.39 -3.44 -12.38
CA GLY A 96 12.08 -4.72 -12.24
C GLY A 96 12.44 -5.09 -10.79
N GLY A 97 11.98 -4.32 -9.81
CA GLY A 97 12.39 -4.46 -8.42
C GLY A 97 11.88 -5.73 -7.73
N HIS A 98 12.72 -6.25 -6.85
CA HIS A 98 12.36 -7.30 -5.90
C HIS A 98 11.81 -6.70 -4.60
N LEU A 99 10.99 -7.47 -3.87
CA LEU A 99 10.39 -6.99 -2.63
C LEU A 99 11.43 -6.43 -1.62
N PRO A 100 12.59 -7.07 -1.38
CA PRO A 100 13.61 -6.54 -0.47
C PRO A 100 14.11 -5.13 -0.80
N GLU A 101 14.11 -4.75 -2.07
CA GLU A 101 14.65 -3.46 -2.54
C GLU A 101 13.80 -2.27 -2.07
N HIS A 102 12.55 -2.50 -1.70
CA HIS A 102 11.67 -1.49 -1.13
C HIS A 102 12.02 -1.11 0.32
N ALA A 103 12.95 -1.84 0.97
CA ALA A 103 13.24 -1.68 2.40
C ALA A 103 13.67 -0.25 2.80
N GLY A 104 14.36 0.47 1.91
CA GLY A 104 14.84 1.82 2.18
C GLY A 104 13.74 2.89 2.32
N GLY A 105 12.58 2.66 1.69
CA GLY A 105 11.46 3.62 1.70
C GLY A 105 10.17 3.10 2.32
N PHE A 106 10.05 1.78 2.51
CA PHE A 106 8.80 1.13 2.92
C PHE A 106 8.22 1.71 4.21
N GLU A 107 9.04 1.80 5.25
CA GLU A 107 8.59 2.29 6.55
C GLU A 107 8.22 3.78 6.51
N ASN A 108 8.95 4.59 5.75
CA ASN A 108 8.65 6.02 5.58
C ASN A 108 7.31 6.22 4.87
N VAL A 109 7.05 5.50 3.78
CA VAL A 109 5.78 5.58 3.05
C VAL A 109 4.62 5.08 3.92
N LEU A 110 4.83 3.98 4.65
CA LEU A 110 3.81 3.44 5.53
C LEU A 110 3.50 4.37 6.71
N SER A 111 4.48 5.20 7.13
CA SER A 111 4.33 6.17 8.23
C SER A 111 3.75 7.51 7.80
N SER A 112 3.78 7.82 6.50
CA SER A 112 3.40 9.15 6.01
C SER A 112 1.89 9.43 6.12
N GLU A 113 1.09 8.38 6.21
CA GLU A 113 -0.36 8.45 6.33
C GLU A 113 -0.93 7.11 6.83
N HIS A 114 -2.22 7.09 7.16
CA HIS A 114 -2.90 5.86 7.55
C HIS A 114 -3.21 5.00 6.32
N TRP A 115 -2.91 3.71 6.41
CA TRP A 115 -3.23 2.68 5.43
C TRP A 115 -4.03 1.56 6.07
N ASP A 116 -5.16 1.19 5.47
CA ASP A 116 -5.94 0.02 5.91
C ASP A 116 -5.26 -1.28 5.44
N VAL A 117 -4.73 -1.25 4.21
CA VAL A 117 -4.09 -2.39 3.56
C VAL A 117 -2.79 -1.98 2.88
N VAL A 118 -1.76 -2.81 2.99
CA VAL A 118 -0.59 -2.79 2.12
C VAL A 118 -0.53 -4.09 1.32
N VAL A 119 -0.56 -3.95 0.00
CA VAL A 119 -0.38 -5.04 -0.95
C VAL A 119 1.09 -5.18 -1.28
N MET A 120 1.65 -6.35 -1.13
CA MET A 120 3.07 -6.65 -1.37
C MET A 120 3.21 -7.61 -2.54
N GLN A 121 3.89 -7.15 -3.60
CA GLN A 121 4.21 -7.94 -4.79
C GLN A 121 5.70 -8.29 -4.79
N GLY A 122 6.04 -9.55 -4.97
CA GLY A 122 7.40 -9.98 -5.30
C GLY A 122 7.74 -9.68 -6.77
N HIS A 123 9.03 -9.76 -7.12
CA HIS A 123 9.39 -9.88 -8.54
C HIS A 123 8.75 -11.15 -9.11
N SER A 124 8.42 -11.16 -10.41
CA SER A 124 7.71 -12.28 -11.05
C SER A 124 8.31 -13.68 -10.82
N LEU A 125 9.63 -13.76 -10.73
CA LEU A 125 10.37 -15.00 -10.39
C LEU A 125 10.86 -14.99 -8.94
N GLY A 126 10.78 -13.87 -8.23
CA GLY A 126 11.37 -13.70 -6.90
C GLY A 126 10.98 -14.76 -5.89
N PRO A 127 9.68 -15.12 -5.76
CA PRO A 127 9.24 -16.14 -4.80
C PRO A 127 9.69 -17.56 -5.12
N ILE A 128 10.05 -17.87 -6.38
CA ILE A 128 10.23 -19.26 -6.88
C ILE A 128 11.63 -19.56 -7.38
N SER A 129 12.49 -18.55 -7.58
CA SER A 129 13.85 -18.80 -8.08
C SER A 129 14.82 -19.03 -6.94
N GLU A 130 15.76 -19.95 -7.16
CA GLU A 130 16.92 -20.13 -6.29
C GLU A 130 17.68 -18.80 -6.13
N GLY A 131 18.11 -18.47 -4.93
CA GLY A 131 18.78 -17.21 -4.60
C GLY A 131 17.86 -16.02 -4.36
N THR A 132 16.61 -16.01 -4.82
CA THR A 132 15.67 -14.90 -4.60
C THR A 132 14.47 -15.26 -3.72
N ALA A 133 14.15 -16.55 -3.61
CA ALA A 133 13.01 -17.02 -2.80
C ALA A 133 13.18 -16.70 -1.31
N GLU A 134 14.34 -16.97 -0.72
CA GLU A 134 14.56 -16.65 0.71
C GLU A 134 14.67 -15.15 0.98
N PRO A 135 15.37 -14.33 0.18
CA PRO A 135 15.26 -12.87 0.26
C PRO A 135 13.82 -12.34 0.19
N PHE A 136 12.98 -12.90 -0.70
CA PHE A 136 11.55 -12.56 -0.78
C PHE A 136 10.84 -12.87 0.55
N ARG A 137 10.98 -14.10 1.08
CA ARG A 137 10.34 -14.51 2.35
C ARG A 137 10.79 -13.63 3.52
N LYS A 138 12.09 -13.34 3.61
CA LYS A 138 12.65 -12.48 4.65
C LYS A 138 12.06 -11.06 4.59
N ALA A 139 11.93 -10.49 3.39
CA ALA A 139 11.30 -9.18 3.20
C ALA A 139 9.81 -9.22 3.54
N ALA A 140 9.09 -10.26 3.11
CA ALA A 140 7.68 -10.46 3.41
C ALA A 140 7.41 -10.50 4.92
N ARG A 141 8.19 -11.29 5.69
CA ARG A 141 8.12 -11.33 7.16
C ARG A 141 8.35 -9.96 7.79
N ARG A 142 9.41 -9.27 7.36
CA ARG A 142 9.76 -7.94 7.87
C ARG A 142 8.66 -6.93 7.59
N PHE A 143 8.18 -6.86 6.36
CA PHE A 143 7.21 -5.85 5.94
C PHE A 143 5.83 -6.12 6.55
N ALA A 144 5.41 -7.38 6.65
CA ALA A 144 4.18 -7.74 7.36
C ALA A 144 4.23 -7.33 8.84
N ALA A 145 5.36 -7.56 9.51
CA ALA A 145 5.54 -7.16 10.92
C ALA A 145 5.52 -5.63 11.09
N ILE A 146 6.17 -4.86 10.19
CA ILE A 146 6.14 -3.40 10.20
C ILE A 146 4.72 -2.90 9.97
N SER A 147 4.00 -3.49 9.01
CA SER A 147 2.62 -3.10 8.66
C SER A 147 1.68 -3.29 9.85
N ARG A 148 1.72 -4.44 10.49
CA ARG A 148 0.86 -4.72 11.65
C ARG A 148 1.12 -3.80 12.84
N LYS A 149 2.39 -3.43 13.10
CA LYS A 149 2.72 -2.46 14.14
C LYS A 149 2.07 -1.09 13.93
N ARG A 150 1.64 -0.80 12.70
CA ARG A 150 0.98 0.45 12.31
C ARG A 150 -0.52 0.28 12.08
N GLY A 151 -1.09 -0.86 12.45
CA GLY A 151 -2.50 -1.16 12.22
C GLY A 151 -2.85 -1.39 10.75
N THR A 152 -1.86 -1.60 9.87
CA THR A 152 -2.06 -1.85 8.45
C THR A 152 -2.08 -3.36 8.17
N ARG A 153 -3.11 -3.85 7.50
CA ARG A 153 -3.24 -5.26 7.13
C ARG A 153 -2.32 -5.61 5.94
N PRO A 154 -1.38 -6.57 6.08
CA PRO A 154 -0.57 -7.05 4.98
C PRO A 154 -1.38 -7.98 4.06
N VAL A 155 -1.22 -7.81 2.75
CA VAL A 155 -1.82 -8.62 1.69
C VAL A 155 -0.77 -8.96 0.66
N PHE A 156 -0.77 -10.17 0.12
CA PHE A 156 0.16 -10.58 -0.94
C PHE A 156 -0.53 -10.61 -2.30
N PHE A 157 0.18 -10.11 -3.29
CA PHE A 157 -0.18 -10.16 -4.70
C PHE A 157 0.48 -11.37 -5.36
N MET A 158 -0.25 -12.48 -5.52
CA MET A 158 0.22 -13.62 -6.31
C MET A 158 0.28 -13.23 -7.78
N THR A 159 1.48 -13.15 -8.33
CA THR A 159 1.71 -12.84 -9.74
C THR A 159 1.49 -14.06 -10.63
N TRP A 160 1.59 -13.89 -11.94
CA TRP A 160 1.25 -14.90 -12.95
C TRP A 160 2.47 -15.50 -13.64
N ALA A 161 2.28 -16.66 -14.25
CA ALA A 161 3.25 -17.34 -15.09
C ALA A 161 3.54 -16.57 -16.39
N TYR A 162 4.74 -16.67 -16.92
CA TYR A 162 5.10 -16.16 -18.25
C TYR A 162 4.45 -17.00 -19.36
N THR A 163 4.33 -16.42 -20.53
CA THR A 163 3.87 -17.14 -21.73
C THR A 163 4.80 -18.34 -21.97
N GLY A 164 4.20 -19.51 -22.21
CA GLY A 164 4.93 -20.75 -22.43
C GLY A 164 5.62 -21.37 -21.19
N LYS A 165 5.28 -20.87 -19.98
CA LYS A 165 5.81 -21.34 -18.70
C LYS A 165 4.71 -21.70 -17.70
N PRO A 166 3.75 -22.58 -18.06
CA PRO A 166 2.59 -22.89 -17.20
C PRO A 166 2.97 -23.46 -15.83
N GLU A 167 4.10 -24.14 -15.73
CA GLU A 167 4.65 -24.68 -14.49
C GLU A 167 4.88 -23.60 -13.42
N MET A 168 5.15 -22.37 -13.81
CA MET A 168 5.28 -21.25 -12.87
C MET A 168 3.99 -20.99 -12.08
N THR A 169 2.82 -21.31 -12.64
CA THR A 169 1.55 -21.10 -11.93
C THR A 169 1.51 -21.90 -10.64
N VAL A 170 1.84 -23.19 -10.70
CA VAL A 170 1.87 -24.07 -9.51
C VAL A 170 2.93 -23.62 -8.51
N GLN A 171 4.11 -23.23 -9.00
CA GLN A 171 5.20 -22.77 -8.14
C GLN A 171 4.86 -21.44 -7.42
N LEU A 172 4.25 -20.49 -8.14
CA LEU A 172 3.81 -19.21 -7.56
C LEU A 172 2.66 -19.41 -6.59
N ASP A 173 1.66 -20.25 -6.93
CA ASP A 173 0.56 -20.58 -6.04
C ASP A 173 1.10 -21.13 -4.70
N GLN A 174 1.98 -22.13 -4.76
CA GLN A 174 2.59 -22.71 -3.57
C GLN A 174 3.36 -21.67 -2.76
N ALA A 175 4.25 -20.91 -3.41
CA ALA A 175 5.11 -19.94 -2.72
C ALA A 175 4.32 -18.81 -2.03
N TYR A 176 3.28 -18.28 -2.70
CA TYR A 176 2.45 -17.23 -2.10
C TYR A 176 1.47 -17.77 -1.07
N THR A 177 0.91 -18.97 -1.26
CA THR A 177 0.04 -19.61 -0.29
C THR A 177 0.80 -19.93 0.99
N ASP A 178 2.03 -20.45 0.88
CA ASP A 178 2.86 -20.77 2.05
C ASP A 178 3.21 -19.52 2.86
N ILE A 179 3.65 -18.44 2.21
CA ILE A 179 3.98 -17.21 2.94
C ILE A 179 2.72 -16.53 3.50
N GLY A 180 1.58 -16.62 2.80
CA GLY A 180 0.30 -16.15 3.29
C GLY A 180 -0.14 -16.86 4.57
N ARG A 181 -0.06 -18.20 4.58
CA ARG A 181 -0.37 -19.03 5.76
C ARG A 181 0.62 -18.78 6.91
N GLU A 182 1.92 -18.76 6.61
CA GLU A 182 2.95 -18.49 7.62
C GLU A 182 2.71 -17.17 8.34
N LEU A 183 2.29 -16.16 7.59
CA LEU A 183 2.14 -14.80 8.11
C LEU A 183 0.69 -14.43 8.45
N ASP A 184 -0.26 -15.37 8.39
CA ASP A 184 -1.69 -15.07 8.54
C ASP A 184 -2.09 -13.82 7.72
N ALA A 185 -1.71 -13.82 6.45
CA ALA A 185 -1.92 -12.71 5.53
C ALA A 185 -2.69 -13.18 4.29
N GLN A 186 -3.68 -12.39 3.89
CA GLN A 186 -4.47 -12.67 2.70
C GLN A 186 -3.59 -12.69 1.45
N VAL A 187 -3.86 -13.64 0.56
CA VAL A 187 -3.27 -13.70 -0.79
C VAL A 187 -4.34 -13.40 -1.82
N VAL A 188 -4.07 -12.49 -2.75
CA VAL A 188 -4.92 -12.22 -3.90
C VAL A 188 -4.45 -13.07 -5.08
N PRO A 189 -5.23 -14.06 -5.55
CA PRO A 189 -4.77 -15.13 -6.44
C PRO A 189 -4.80 -14.74 -7.92
N VAL A 190 -4.24 -13.58 -8.28
CA VAL A 190 -4.27 -13.06 -9.66
C VAL A 190 -3.63 -14.03 -10.65
N GLY A 191 -2.54 -14.72 -10.24
CA GLY A 191 -1.85 -15.69 -11.10
C GLY A 191 -2.73 -16.86 -11.50
N LEU A 192 -3.65 -17.27 -10.63
CA LEU A 192 -4.63 -18.33 -10.94
C LEU A 192 -5.70 -17.83 -11.89
N ALA A 193 -6.22 -16.62 -11.70
CA ALA A 193 -7.15 -16.00 -12.65
C ALA A 193 -6.53 -15.89 -14.07
N PHE A 194 -5.23 -15.50 -14.14
CA PHE A 194 -4.50 -15.49 -15.42
C PHE A 194 -4.40 -16.88 -16.05
N ALA A 195 -4.16 -17.92 -15.25
CA ALA A 195 -4.10 -19.29 -15.75
C ALA A 195 -5.45 -19.74 -16.33
N THR A 196 -6.54 -19.48 -15.63
CA THR A 196 -7.90 -19.78 -16.09
C THR A 196 -8.21 -19.11 -17.43
N VAL A 197 -8.06 -17.78 -17.53
CA VAL A 197 -8.33 -17.06 -18.80
C VAL A 197 -7.41 -17.54 -19.92
N THR A 198 -6.12 -17.79 -19.64
CA THR A 198 -5.18 -18.28 -20.66
C THR A 198 -5.61 -19.65 -21.22
N ALA A 199 -6.20 -20.50 -20.39
CA ALA A 199 -6.69 -21.82 -20.80
C ALA A 199 -8.04 -21.76 -21.54
N GLU A 200 -8.97 -20.96 -21.05
CA GLU A 200 -10.34 -20.93 -21.56
C GLU A 200 -10.56 -19.96 -22.74
N ARG A 201 -9.87 -18.82 -22.69
CA ARG A 201 -10.01 -17.74 -23.69
C ARG A 201 -8.64 -17.25 -24.16
N PRO A 202 -7.88 -18.10 -24.90
CA PRO A 202 -6.57 -17.71 -25.44
C PRO A 202 -6.64 -16.55 -26.44
N ASP A 203 -7.81 -16.23 -26.95
CA ASP A 203 -8.11 -15.07 -27.79
C ASP A 203 -8.08 -13.74 -27.01
N ILE A 204 -8.09 -13.75 -25.68
CA ILE A 204 -7.92 -12.58 -24.82
C ILE A 204 -6.46 -12.54 -24.35
N PRO A 205 -5.57 -11.76 -24.98
CA PRO A 205 -4.17 -11.70 -24.60
C PRO A 205 -4.02 -10.95 -23.25
N LEU A 206 -3.62 -11.66 -22.20
CA LEU A 206 -3.41 -11.07 -20.89
C LEU A 206 -1.99 -10.48 -20.70
N ARG A 207 -1.09 -10.79 -21.64
CA ARG A 207 0.31 -10.31 -21.63
C ARG A 207 0.60 -9.59 -22.94
N ILE A 208 1.51 -8.62 -22.91
CA ILE A 208 2.05 -8.00 -24.11
C ILE A 208 3.08 -8.93 -24.78
N ASP A 209 3.65 -8.53 -25.91
CA ASP A 209 4.51 -9.36 -26.76
C ASP A 209 5.75 -9.92 -26.07
N ASP A 210 6.19 -9.33 -24.97
CA ASP A 210 7.32 -9.85 -24.18
C ASP A 210 6.97 -11.10 -23.35
N GLY A 211 5.70 -11.51 -23.36
CA GLY A 211 5.20 -12.69 -22.69
C GLY A 211 5.20 -12.60 -21.15
N ARG A 212 5.45 -11.42 -20.57
CA ARG A 212 5.60 -11.22 -19.12
C ARG A 212 4.72 -10.11 -18.57
N HIS A 213 4.87 -8.89 -19.11
CA HIS A 213 4.13 -7.74 -18.64
C HIS A 213 2.65 -7.83 -19.03
N PRO A 214 1.75 -7.30 -18.19
CA PRO A 214 0.33 -7.41 -18.46
C PRO A 214 -0.09 -6.53 -19.64
N SER A 215 -1.01 -7.02 -20.45
CA SER A 215 -1.82 -6.22 -21.35
C SER A 215 -2.84 -5.40 -20.55
N LEU A 216 -3.63 -4.58 -21.23
CA LEU A 216 -4.75 -3.88 -20.58
C LEU A 216 -5.76 -4.88 -19.98
N ALA A 217 -6.08 -5.97 -20.69
CA ALA A 217 -6.97 -7.03 -20.19
C ALA A 217 -6.38 -7.72 -18.95
N GLY A 218 -5.05 -7.99 -18.95
CA GLY A 218 -4.38 -8.56 -17.79
C GLY A 218 -4.39 -7.63 -16.57
N THR A 219 -4.14 -6.33 -16.76
CA THR A 219 -4.23 -5.36 -15.67
C THR A 219 -5.66 -5.23 -15.13
N TYR A 220 -6.65 -5.27 -16.00
CA TYR A 220 -8.05 -5.22 -15.62
C TYR A 220 -8.48 -6.47 -14.85
N LEU A 221 -8.12 -7.67 -15.32
CA LEU A 221 -8.35 -8.93 -14.59
C LEU A 221 -7.74 -8.88 -13.19
N ALA A 222 -6.49 -8.40 -13.07
CA ALA A 222 -5.86 -8.23 -11.77
C ALA A 222 -6.67 -7.28 -10.87
N ALA A 223 -7.15 -6.15 -11.42
CA ALA A 223 -7.96 -5.20 -10.65
C ALA A 223 -9.29 -5.80 -10.19
N CYS A 224 -9.97 -6.60 -11.03
CA CYS A 224 -11.19 -7.34 -10.66
C CYS A 224 -10.90 -8.37 -9.55
N THR A 225 -9.78 -9.09 -9.65
CA THR A 225 -9.37 -10.07 -8.63
C THR A 225 -9.08 -9.39 -7.28
N PHE A 226 -8.41 -8.21 -7.30
CA PHE A 226 -8.22 -7.41 -6.09
C PHE A 226 -9.54 -6.90 -5.51
N PHE A 227 -10.45 -6.43 -6.36
CA PHE A 227 -11.78 -5.99 -5.93
C PHE A 227 -12.52 -7.13 -5.21
N ALA A 228 -12.60 -8.30 -5.86
CA ALA A 228 -13.23 -9.48 -5.29
C ALA A 228 -12.62 -9.90 -3.95
N ALA A 229 -11.29 -9.97 -3.89
CA ALA A 229 -10.58 -10.46 -2.71
C ALA A 229 -10.61 -9.48 -1.52
N LEU A 230 -10.51 -8.16 -1.77
CA LEU A 230 -10.42 -7.17 -0.70
C LEU A 230 -11.79 -6.77 -0.15
N TYR A 231 -12.83 -6.85 -0.96
CA TYR A 231 -14.18 -6.45 -0.58
C TYR A 231 -15.14 -7.62 -0.37
N ASP A 232 -14.72 -8.84 -0.71
CA ASP A 232 -15.60 -10.04 -0.72
C ASP A 232 -16.90 -9.78 -1.47
N GLN A 233 -16.77 -9.15 -2.66
CA GLN A 233 -17.89 -8.82 -3.53
C GLN A 233 -17.56 -9.15 -4.99
N SER A 234 -18.58 -9.62 -5.71
CA SER A 234 -18.43 -9.87 -7.13
C SER A 234 -18.26 -8.56 -7.92
N PRO A 235 -17.22 -8.45 -8.78
CA PRO A 235 -17.13 -7.35 -9.74
C PRO A 235 -18.05 -7.52 -10.94
N GLU A 236 -18.79 -8.63 -11.04
CA GLU A 236 -19.63 -8.97 -12.18
C GLU A 236 -20.69 -7.91 -12.44
N GLY A 237 -20.80 -7.46 -13.69
CA GLY A 237 -21.75 -6.45 -14.09
C GLY A 237 -21.42 -5.02 -13.69
N LEU A 238 -20.26 -4.76 -13.07
CA LEU A 238 -19.83 -3.39 -12.83
C LEU A 238 -19.60 -2.65 -14.16
N PRO A 239 -20.06 -1.39 -14.30
CA PRO A 239 -20.06 -0.68 -15.57
C PRO A 239 -18.68 -0.22 -16.05
N TYR A 240 -17.64 -0.35 -15.21
CA TYR A 240 -16.28 -0.02 -15.59
C TYR A 240 -15.61 -1.19 -16.31
N ASP A 241 -15.34 -1.03 -17.59
CA ASP A 241 -14.78 -2.05 -18.49
C ASP A 241 -13.33 -1.79 -18.95
N ALA A 242 -12.71 -0.71 -18.47
CA ALA A 242 -11.38 -0.25 -18.90
C ALA A 242 -11.23 0.02 -20.42
N GLY A 243 -12.32 0.05 -21.19
CA GLY A 243 -12.32 0.16 -22.65
C GLY A 243 -12.10 -1.16 -23.37
N LEU A 244 -12.29 -2.29 -22.70
CA LEU A 244 -12.16 -3.64 -23.28
C LEU A 244 -13.44 -4.09 -24.02
N GLY A 245 -14.56 -3.39 -23.82
CA GLY A 245 -15.88 -3.78 -24.25
C GLY A 245 -16.56 -4.72 -23.24
N ASN A 246 -17.90 -4.63 -23.21
CA ASN A 246 -18.72 -5.26 -22.17
C ASN A 246 -18.51 -6.77 -22.06
N ASP A 247 -18.46 -7.50 -23.17
CA ASP A 247 -18.37 -8.96 -23.14
C ASP A 247 -17.05 -9.46 -22.55
N THR A 248 -15.95 -8.83 -22.98
CA THR A 248 -14.62 -9.14 -22.43
C THR A 248 -14.53 -8.77 -20.95
N ALA A 249 -15.01 -7.58 -20.60
CA ALA A 249 -14.98 -7.12 -19.21
C ALA A 249 -15.80 -8.04 -18.30
N LEU A 250 -17.02 -8.38 -18.71
CA LEU A 250 -17.90 -9.27 -17.94
C LEU A 250 -17.26 -10.65 -17.72
N TYR A 251 -16.69 -11.25 -18.76
CA TYR A 251 -15.98 -12.53 -18.62
C TYR A 251 -14.82 -12.44 -17.63
N LEU A 252 -13.99 -11.39 -17.71
CA LEU A 252 -12.87 -11.21 -16.80
C LEU A 252 -13.32 -10.94 -15.35
N GLN A 253 -14.44 -10.26 -15.15
CA GLN A 253 -15.07 -10.05 -13.86
C GLN A 253 -15.54 -11.39 -13.25
N GLN A 254 -16.18 -12.25 -14.05
CA GLN A 254 -16.65 -13.58 -13.64
C GLN A 254 -15.49 -14.48 -13.22
N VAL A 255 -14.43 -14.55 -14.06
CA VAL A 255 -13.24 -15.35 -13.72
C VAL A 255 -12.56 -14.84 -12.45
N ALA A 256 -12.45 -13.53 -12.28
CA ALA A 256 -11.88 -12.94 -11.06
C ALA A 256 -12.65 -13.36 -9.80
N TRP A 257 -13.98 -13.26 -9.84
CA TRP A 257 -14.83 -13.65 -8.72
C TRP A 257 -14.70 -15.15 -8.41
N GLN A 258 -14.89 -16.00 -9.41
CA GLN A 258 -14.81 -17.47 -9.25
C GLN A 258 -13.44 -17.87 -8.69
N THR A 259 -12.35 -17.31 -9.22
CA THR A 259 -11.00 -17.61 -8.74
C THR A 259 -10.82 -17.27 -7.26
N VAL A 260 -11.36 -16.14 -6.81
CA VAL A 260 -11.26 -15.75 -5.39
C VAL A 260 -12.06 -16.69 -4.51
N GLN A 261 -13.28 -17.06 -4.92
CA GLN A 261 -14.11 -18.00 -4.17
C GLN A 261 -13.44 -19.39 -4.07
N ASP A 262 -12.95 -19.91 -5.19
CA ASP A 262 -12.27 -21.21 -5.22
C ASP A 262 -11.00 -21.22 -4.37
N TYR A 263 -10.26 -20.09 -4.37
CA TYR A 263 -9.04 -19.96 -3.57
C TYR A 263 -9.34 -19.89 -2.07
N ALA A 264 -10.40 -19.22 -1.67
CA ALA A 264 -10.83 -19.12 -0.26
C ALA A 264 -11.31 -20.45 0.33
N ASN A 265 -11.77 -21.39 -0.50
CA ASN A 265 -12.30 -22.68 -0.09
C ASN A 265 -11.24 -23.81 -0.04
N ARG A 266 -9.93 -23.49 -0.13
CA ARG A 266 -8.82 -24.48 -0.15
C ARG A 266 -8.33 -24.92 1.23
#